data_82de23a2a0c4729a49e8e99611155564
#
_entry.id   82de23a2a0c4729a49e8e99611155564
#
_cell.length_a   1.000
_cell.length_b   1.000
_cell.length_c   1.000
_cell.angle_alpha   90.00
_cell.angle_beta   90.00
_cell.angle_gamma   90.00
#
_symmetry.space_group_name_H-M   'P 1'
#
loop_
_entity.id
_entity.type
_entity.pdbx_description
1 polymer ?
#
loop_
_entity_poly.entity_id
_entity_poly.type
_entity_poly.pdbx_seq_one_letter_code
_entity_poly.pdbx_strand_id
1 'polypeptide(L)'
;MRNRSACLLVLVASLAGLALSIAWAAGPTTELEITVKTPGGHAIDRAEVIVRWKANAKHPAERYSKAVSTTFEMRTNQDGIAKVPAIPQGSILIQVNAKGYKTYGHVFDVYDDEKAIDVVLNQPQQQYSAH
;
A
#
# COMPACT_ATOMS: atom_id res chain seq x y z
N MET A 1 59.11 -9.61 41.46
CA MET A 1 57.61 -9.72 41.40
C MET A 1 57.13 -9.27 40.03
N ARG A 2 56.65 -10.15 39.28
CA ARG A 2 56.35 -9.92 37.87
C ARG A 2 54.85 -9.65 37.73
N ASN A 3 54.52 -8.47 37.27
CA ASN A 3 53.16 -8.07 36.98
C ASN A 3 52.62 -8.85 35.76
N ARG A 4 51.90 -9.91 36.03
CA ARG A 4 51.17 -10.69 35.01
C ARG A 4 49.72 -10.22 34.81
N SER A 5 49.37 -9.10 35.36
CA SER A 5 47.96 -8.65 35.35
C SER A 5 47.66 -7.57 34.32
N ALA A 6 48.58 -7.17 33.50
CA ALA A 6 48.36 -6.08 32.52
C ALA A 6 48.01 -6.56 31.12
N CYS A 7 48.00 -7.86 30.81
CA CYS A 7 47.70 -8.36 29.46
C CYS A 7 46.26 -8.87 29.25
N LEU A 8 45.42 -8.83 30.27
CA LEU A 8 44.07 -9.42 30.19
C LEU A 8 42.94 -8.37 30.02
N LEU A 9 43.29 -7.09 30.02
CA LEU A 9 42.31 -5.99 29.90
C LEU A 9 42.22 -5.33 28.52
N VAL A 10 43.02 -5.77 27.56
CA VAL A 10 42.97 -5.17 26.20
C VAL A 10 42.17 -5.99 25.21
N LEU A 11 41.70 -7.19 25.55
CA LEU A 11 41.03 -8.10 24.64
C LEU A 11 39.51 -8.11 24.75
N VAL A 12 38.90 -7.30 25.62
CA VAL A 12 37.43 -7.22 25.77
C VAL A 12 36.82 -5.97 25.12
N ALA A 13 37.63 -5.04 24.69
CA ALA A 13 37.13 -3.77 24.12
C ALA A 13 36.92 -3.78 22.60
N SER A 14 37.15 -4.89 21.90
CA SER A 14 37.06 -4.91 20.43
C SER A 14 35.86 -5.70 19.84
N LEU A 15 34.93 -6.16 20.67
CA LEU A 15 33.74 -6.87 20.18
C LEU A 15 32.43 -6.09 20.30
N ALA A 16 32.48 -4.81 20.66
CA ALA A 16 31.29 -3.97 20.83
C ALA A 16 31.08 -2.97 19.67
N GLY A 17 31.43 -3.33 18.48
CA GLY A 17 31.35 -2.36 17.42
C GLY A 17 31.24 -2.91 16.04
N LEU A 18 30.21 -3.64 15.67
CA LEU A 18 29.74 -3.71 14.27
C LEU A 18 28.41 -4.43 14.18
N ALA A 19 27.44 -3.98 14.93
CA ALA A 19 26.08 -4.07 14.45
C ALA A 19 25.85 -2.85 13.53
N LEU A 20 26.53 -2.81 12.40
CA LEU A 20 26.07 -2.02 11.27
C LEU A 20 24.76 -2.68 10.82
N SER A 21 23.68 -2.25 11.44
CA SER A 21 22.36 -2.43 10.90
C SER A 21 22.38 -1.76 9.52
N ILE A 22 22.60 -2.55 8.49
CA ILE A 22 22.29 -2.15 7.14
C ILE A 22 20.77 -2.08 7.13
N ALA A 23 20.23 -0.96 7.59
CA ALA A 23 18.90 -0.57 7.29
C ALA A 23 18.88 -0.36 5.78
N TRP A 24 18.49 -1.39 5.06
CA TRP A 24 18.09 -1.23 3.68
C TRP A 24 16.98 -0.19 3.74
N ALA A 25 17.28 1.02 3.26
CA ALA A 25 16.29 2.06 3.16
C ALA A 25 15.22 1.57 2.16
N ALA A 26 14.18 0.94 2.70
CA ALA A 26 12.95 0.77 1.96
C ALA A 26 12.53 2.15 1.52
N GLY A 27 12.19 2.34 0.23
CA GLY A 27 11.70 3.61 -0.28
C GLY A 27 10.47 4.08 0.52
N PRO A 28 10.02 5.32 0.32
CA PRO A 28 8.88 5.86 1.03
C PRO A 28 7.64 4.99 0.79
N THR A 29 6.89 4.72 1.85
CA THR A 29 5.66 3.94 1.83
C THR A 29 4.46 4.79 2.19
N THR A 30 3.28 4.31 1.85
CA THR A 30 2.00 4.91 2.21
C THR A 30 1.04 3.87 2.75
N GLU A 31 0.23 4.24 3.73
CA GLU A 31 -0.91 3.45 4.19
C GLU A 31 -2.18 4.06 3.61
N LEU A 32 -3.04 3.21 3.04
CA LEU A 32 -4.28 3.66 2.44
C LEU A 32 -5.48 3.20 3.28
N GLU A 33 -6.38 4.12 3.54
CA GLU A 33 -7.72 3.82 4.04
C GLU A 33 -8.73 4.12 2.95
N ILE A 34 -9.40 3.09 2.45
CA ILE A 34 -10.36 3.20 1.36
C ILE A 34 -11.76 3.02 1.93
N THR A 35 -12.58 4.05 1.81
CA THR A 35 -13.98 4.01 2.23
C THR A 35 -14.87 3.87 1.01
N VAL A 36 -15.69 2.81 0.98
CA VAL A 36 -16.62 2.52 -0.12
C VAL A 36 -18.05 2.76 0.32
N LYS A 37 -18.73 3.62 -0.40
CA LYS A 37 -20.10 4.03 -0.08
C LYS A 37 -20.97 4.20 -1.32
N THR A 38 -22.29 4.21 -1.12
CA THR A 38 -23.27 4.57 -2.13
C THR A 38 -23.33 6.08 -2.32
N PRO A 39 -23.95 6.60 -3.41
CA PRO A 39 -24.18 8.04 -3.57
C PRO A 39 -24.99 8.65 -2.41
N GLY A 40 -25.83 7.85 -1.75
CA GLY A 40 -26.58 8.26 -0.56
C GLY A 40 -25.79 8.27 0.74
N GLY A 41 -24.49 7.92 0.71
CA GLY A 41 -23.61 7.91 1.86
C GLY A 41 -23.63 6.62 2.71
N HIS A 42 -24.34 5.58 2.25
CA HIS A 42 -24.37 4.29 2.95
C HIS A 42 -23.12 3.46 2.67
N ALA A 43 -22.53 2.90 3.73
CA ALA A 43 -21.38 2.02 3.63
C ALA A 43 -21.72 0.75 2.83
N ILE A 44 -20.76 0.29 2.01
CA ILE A 44 -20.87 -0.96 1.27
C ILE A 44 -19.96 -1.99 1.92
N ASP A 45 -20.55 -2.98 2.58
CA ASP A 45 -19.86 -4.11 3.18
C ASP A 45 -19.44 -5.11 2.12
N ARG A 46 -18.30 -5.76 2.33
CA ARG A 46 -17.73 -6.82 1.48
C ARG A 46 -17.49 -6.43 0.03
N ALA A 47 -17.34 -5.15 -0.25
CA ALA A 47 -16.84 -4.71 -1.55
C ALA A 47 -15.40 -5.21 -1.73
N GLU A 48 -15.12 -5.79 -2.88
CA GLU A 48 -13.78 -6.22 -3.24
C GLU A 48 -12.94 -5.01 -3.66
N VAL A 49 -11.86 -4.78 -2.96
CA VAL A 49 -10.91 -3.70 -3.23
C VAL A 49 -9.63 -4.30 -3.75
N ILE A 50 -9.25 -3.92 -4.95
CA ILE A 50 -8.03 -4.37 -5.64
C ILE A 50 -7.10 -3.17 -5.78
N VAL A 51 -5.93 -3.28 -5.19
CA VAL A 51 -4.90 -2.25 -5.25
C VAL A 51 -3.71 -2.78 -6.05
N ARG A 52 -3.33 -2.05 -7.10
CA ARG A 52 -2.19 -2.41 -7.94
C ARG A 52 -1.17 -1.28 -7.98
N TRP A 53 0.08 -1.61 -7.84
CA TRP A 53 1.19 -0.67 -8.00
C TRP A 53 2.35 -1.32 -8.73
N LYS A 54 3.22 -0.50 -9.29
CA LYS A 54 4.46 -0.95 -9.89
C LYS A 54 5.60 -0.75 -8.91
N ALA A 55 6.26 -1.83 -8.54
CA ALA A 55 7.47 -1.73 -7.75
C ALA A 55 8.56 -1.05 -8.61
N ASN A 56 9.24 -0.04 -8.02
CA ASN A 56 10.42 0.62 -8.58
C ASN A 56 10.22 1.46 -9.86
N ALA A 57 9.04 1.98 -10.14
CA ALA A 57 8.88 2.97 -11.21
C ALA A 57 9.57 4.28 -10.81
N LYS A 58 10.87 4.40 -11.05
CA LYS A 58 11.67 5.60 -10.75
C LYS A 58 11.41 6.75 -11.72
N HIS A 59 10.88 6.47 -12.91
CA HIS A 59 10.62 7.45 -13.95
C HIS A 59 9.25 7.29 -14.60
N PRO A 60 8.62 8.38 -15.05
CA PRO A 60 7.32 8.34 -15.74
C PRO A 60 7.29 7.41 -16.96
N ALA A 61 8.41 7.30 -17.68
CA ALA A 61 8.54 6.42 -18.83
C ALA A 61 8.53 4.92 -18.47
N GLU A 62 8.92 4.57 -17.24
CA GLU A 62 8.93 3.20 -16.75
C GLU A 62 7.53 2.68 -16.37
N ARG A 63 6.54 3.57 -16.31
CA ARG A 63 5.14 3.19 -16.07
C ARG A 63 4.60 2.22 -17.12
N TYR A 64 5.18 2.22 -18.32
CA TYR A 64 4.81 1.37 -19.44
C TYR A 64 5.75 0.19 -19.66
N SER A 65 6.88 0.13 -18.96
CA SER A 65 7.77 -1.01 -19.05
C SER A 65 7.16 -2.22 -18.31
N LYS A 66 7.65 -3.41 -18.62
CA LYS A 66 7.26 -4.70 -18.00
C LYS A 66 7.60 -4.81 -16.50
N ALA A 67 7.58 -3.70 -15.77
CA ALA A 67 7.75 -3.73 -14.32
C ALA A 67 6.66 -4.61 -13.71
N VAL A 68 7.06 -5.53 -12.87
CA VAL A 68 6.16 -6.45 -12.17
C VAL A 68 5.17 -5.60 -11.37
N SER A 69 3.89 -5.64 -11.77
CA SER A 69 2.84 -5.01 -10.99
C SER A 69 2.50 -5.94 -9.83
N THR A 70 2.55 -5.42 -8.64
CA THR A 70 2.08 -6.13 -7.45
C THR A 70 0.61 -5.80 -7.24
N THR A 71 -0.17 -6.82 -6.91
CA THR A 71 -1.61 -6.71 -6.66
C THR A 71 -1.90 -7.13 -5.22
N PHE A 72 -2.70 -6.34 -4.55
CA PHE A 72 -3.24 -6.64 -3.24
C PHE A 72 -4.76 -6.60 -3.29
N GLU A 73 -5.41 -7.64 -2.78
CA GLU A 73 -6.87 -7.79 -2.78
C GLU A 73 -7.38 -7.89 -1.35
N MET A 74 -8.45 -7.17 -1.06
CA MET A 74 -9.10 -7.22 0.24
C MET A 74 -10.59 -6.89 0.11
N ARG A 75 -11.32 -7.01 1.20
CA ARG A 75 -12.74 -6.65 1.26
C ARG A 75 -12.99 -5.59 2.33
N THR A 76 -13.95 -4.73 2.07
CA THR A 76 -14.41 -3.76 3.06
C THR A 76 -15.10 -4.46 4.22
N ASN A 77 -15.00 -3.84 5.39
CA ASN A 77 -15.73 -4.24 6.60
C ASN A 77 -17.19 -3.69 6.57
N GLN A 78 -17.91 -3.88 7.67
CA GLN A 78 -19.29 -3.40 7.82
C GLN A 78 -19.43 -1.87 7.70
N ASP A 79 -18.38 -1.13 8.02
CA ASP A 79 -18.33 0.32 7.88
C ASP A 79 -17.92 0.78 6.47
N GLY A 80 -17.74 -0.17 5.55
CA GLY A 80 -17.31 0.09 4.18
C GLY A 80 -15.83 0.47 4.06
N ILE A 81 -15.01 0.16 5.06
CA ILE A 81 -13.62 0.55 5.14
C ILE A 81 -12.71 -0.63 4.82
N ALA A 82 -11.72 -0.38 3.97
CA ALA A 82 -10.62 -1.28 3.67
C ALA A 82 -9.29 -0.59 4.01
N LYS A 83 -8.51 -1.15 4.92
CA LYS A 83 -7.19 -0.66 5.28
C LYS A 83 -6.12 -1.43 4.54
N VAL A 84 -5.40 -0.76 3.68
CA VAL A 84 -4.29 -1.33 2.91
C VAL A 84 -3.02 -1.17 3.72
N PRO A 85 -2.24 -2.26 3.93
CA PRO A 85 -0.95 -2.16 4.61
C PRO A 85 0.02 -1.28 3.83
N ALA A 86 1.14 -0.92 4.45
CA ALA A 86 2.16 -0.07 3.84
C ALA A 86 2.60 -0.59 2.47
N ILE A 87 2.39 0.22 1.44
CA ILE A 87 2.77 -0.04 0.05
C ILE A 87 3.67 1.09 -0.46
N PRO A 88 4.47 0.89 -1.51
CA PRO A 88 5.30 1.96 -2.07
C PRO A 88 4.47 3.16 -2.55
N GLN A 89 4.96 4.36 -2.26
CA GLN A 89 4.38 5.59 -2.80
C GLN A 89 4.53 5.65 -4.33
N GLY A 90 3.64 6.36 -4.98
CA GLY A 90 3.63 6.56 -6.43
C GLY A 90 2.25 6.42 -7.04
N SER A 91 2.22 6.00 -8.30
CA SER A 91 0.95 5.75 -9.01
C SER A 91 0.35 4.42 -8.59
N ILE A 92 -0.85 4.47 -8.04
CA ILE A 92 -1.58 3.33 -7.49
C ILE A 92 -2.93 3.25 -8.21
N LEU A 93 -3.22 2.09 -8.82
CA LEU A 93 -4.54 1.81 -9.38
C LEU A 93 -5.41 1.17 -8.31
N ILE A 94 -6.57 1.76 -8.06
CA ILE A 94 -7.58 1.24 -7.15
C ILE A 94 -8.79 0.83 -7.96
N GLN A 95 -9.19 -0.42 -7.86
CA GLN A 95 -10.41 -0.97 -8.43
C GLN A 95 -11.31 -1.48 -7.32
N VAL A 96 -12.60 -1.20 -7.42
CA VAL A 96 -13.59 -1.65 -6.45
C VAL A 96 -14.75 -2.31 -7.17
N ASN A 97 -15.07 -3.53 -6.75
CA ASN A 97 -16.18 -4.31 -7.25
C ASN A 97 -17.15 -4.62 -6.10
N ALA A 98 -18.42 -4.41 -6.33
CA ALA A 98 -19.46 -4.88 -5.42
C ALA A 98 -20.67 -5.37 -6.22
N LYS A 99 -21.32 -6.41 -5.72
CA LYS A 99 -22.50 -6.99 -6.38
C LYS A 99 -23.61 -5.96 -6.48
N GLY A 100 -24.14 -5.76 -7.69
CA GLY A 100 -25.21 -4.79 -7.95
C GLY A 100 -24.74 -3.36 -8.17
N TYR A 101 -23.42 -3.13 -8.22
CA TYR A 101 -22.83 -1.83 -8.49
C TYR A 101 -21.93 -1.86 -9.72
N LYS A 102 -21.75 -0.70 -10.30
CA LYS A 102 -20.79 -0.51 -11.40
C LYS A 102 -19.37 -0.58 -10.86
N THR A 103 -18.49 -1.29 -11.56
CA THR A 103 -17.06 -1.36 -11.20
C THR A 103 -16.44 0.04 -11.22
N TYR A 104 -15.72 0.36 -10.15
CA TYR A 104 -14.94 1.57 -10.03
C TYR A 104 -13.47 1.28 -10.34
N GLY A 105 -12.82 2.18 -11.04
CA GLY A 105 -11.38 2.10 -11.29
C GLY A 105 -10.79 3.50 -11.49
N HIS A 106 -9.76 3.82 -10.72
CA HIS A 106 -9.06 5.09 -10.81
C HIS A 106 -7.59 4.96 -10.40
N VAL A 107 -6.74 5.76 -11.04
CA VAL A 107 -5.32 5.84 -10.70
C VAL A 107 -5.10 7.07 -9.82
N PHE A 108 -4.49 6.84 -8.66
CA PHE A 108 -4.11 7.89 -7.71
C PHE A 108 -2.60 8.01 -7.67
N ASP A 109 -2.09 9.23 -7.70
CA ASP A 109 -0.70 9.52 -7.39
C ASP A 109 -0.60 9.87 -5.90
N VAL A 110 0.01 8.96 -5.12
CA VAL A 110 0.08 9.06 -3.66
C VAL A 110 1.54 9.21 -3.24
N TYR A 111 1.84 10.32 -2.59
CA TYR A 111 3.17 10.66 -2.06
C TYR A 111 3.14 11.00 -0.56
N ASP A 112 2.00 10.82 0.08
CA ASP A 112 1.81 11.02 1.51
C ASP A 112 2.05 9.71 2.26
N ASP A 113 2.44 9.77 3.53
CA ASP A 113 2.65 8.59 4.37
C ASP A 113 1.32 7.87 4.66
N GLU A 114 0.24 8.62 4.74
CA GLU A 114 -1.13 8.13 4.93
C GLU A 114 -2.08 8.84 3.96
N LYS A 115 -3.01 8.10 3.38
CA LYS A 115 -4.03 8.64 2.47
C LYS A 115 -5.37 8.00 2.71
N ALA A 116 -6.38 8.83 2.91
CA ALA A 116 -7.77 8.41 2.92
C ALA A 116 -8.40 8.65 1.53
N ILE A 117 -9.06 7.65 0.98
CA ILE A 117 -9.69 7.69 -0.34
C ILE A 117 -11.14 7.28 -0.20
N ASP A 118 -12.05 8.16 -0.64
CA ASP A 118 -13.48 7.89 -0.71
C ASP A 118 -13.86 7.40 -2.10
N VAL A 119 -14.47 6.23 -2.16
CA VAL A 119 -15.00 5.63 -3.39
C VAL A 119 -16.51 5.58 -3.32
N VAL A 120 -17.15 6.16 -4.32
CA VAL A 120 -18.62 6.11 -4.47
C VAL A 120 -18.97 5.15 -5.60
N LEU A 121 -19.71 4.09 -5.29
CA LEU A 121 -20.19 3.13 -6.28
C LEU A 121 -21.61 3.46 -6.74
N ASN A 122 -21.76 3.61 -8.04
CA ASN A 122 -23.04 3.85 -8.67
C ASN A 122 -23.71 2.52 -9.09
N GLN A 123 -25.03 2.49 -9.10
CA GLN A 123 -25.77 1.39 -9.68
C GLN A 123 -25.62 1.38 -11.21
N PRO A 124 -25.65 0.21 -11.85
CA PRO A 124 -25.66 0.13 -13.30
C PRO A 124 -26.89 0.88 -13.85
N GLN A 125 -26.68 1.62 -14.93
CA GLN A 125 -27.82 2.23 -15.63
C GLN A 125 -28.69 1.12 -16.24
N GLN A 126 -29.99 1.19 -16.00
CA GLN A 126 -30.95 0.33 -16.68
C GLN A 126 -30.92 0.67 -18.17
N GLN A 127 -30.52 -0.29 -18.98
CA GLN A 127 -30.66 -0.14 -20.43
C GLN A 127 -32.13 -0.39 -20.77
N TYR A 128 -32.83 0.66 -21.06
CA TYR A 128 -34.14 0.53 -21.70
C TYR A 128 -33.87 0.16 -23.16
N SER A 129 -34.18 -1.09 -23.54
CA SER A 129 -34.26 -1.45 -24.94
C SER A 129 -35.43 -0.69 -25.56
N ALA A 130 -35.14 0.28 -26.42
CA ALA A 130 -36.15 0.90 -27.26
C ALA A 130 -36.61 -0.15 -28.28
N HIS A 131 -37.83 -0.59 -28.16
CA HIS A 131 -38.53 -1.39 -29.19
C HIS A 131 -39.14 -0.48 -30.25
#